data_8f7c58c914acc1176c13ad500ddeab30
#
_entry.id   8f7c58c914acc1176c13ad500ddeab30
#
_cell.length_a   1.000
_cell.length_b   1.000
_cell.length_c   1.000
_cell.angle_alpha   90.00
_cell.angle_beta   90.00
_cell.angle_gamma   90.00
#
_symmetry.space_group_name_H-M   'P 1'
#
loop_
_entity.id
_entity.type
_entity.pdbx_description
1 polymer ?
#
loop_
_entity_poly.entity_id
_entity_poly.type
_entity_poly.pdbx_seq_one_letter_code
_entity_poly.pdbx_strand_id
1 'polypeptide(L)' 'MLSDHPDANFLDVILFNYGRCLYRMDRKGDARKRFNQLIDEFPESQLAPEAKRIAQALATAGQ' A
#
# COMPACT_ATOMS: atom_id res chain seq x y z
N MET A 1 4.38 22.85 -6.43
CA MET A 1 4.64 22.48 -6.27
C MET A 1 5.04 21.67 -5.95
N LEU A 2 5.27 21.49 -5.75
CA LEU A 2 5.63 20.88 -5.64
C LEU A 2 6.03 20.12 -4.94
N SER A 3 6.46 19.61 -4.79
CA SER A 3 6.88 18.93 -4.21
C SER A 3 7.10 18.70 -3.10
N ASP A 4 6.86 18.45 -2.61
CA ASP A 4 6.87 18.36 -1.48
C ASP A 4 7.32 17.16 -0.86
N HIS A 5 7.57 16.11 -1.30
CA HIS A 5 8.06 14.89 -0.71
C HIS A 5 9.31 14.51 -1.39
N PRO A 6 10.32 15.26 -1.20
CA PRO A 6 11.54 15.03 -1.95
C PRO A 6 12.15 13.68 -1.63
N ASP A 7 11.98 13.23 -0.41
CA ASP A 7 12.60 11.98 -0.08
C ASP A 7 11.69 10.81 -0.19
N ALA A 8 10.44 11.06 -0.43
CA ALA A 8 9.53 9.96 -0.59
C ALA A 8 9.81 9.20 -1.86
N ASN A 9 10.23 9.90 -2.91
CA ASN A 9 10.52 9.24 -4.18
C ASN A 9 9.37 8.37 -4.63
N PHE A 10 8.17 8.79 -4.28
CA PHE A 10 6.98 8.05 -4.67
C PHE A 10 6.96 6.64 -4.13
N LEU A 11 7.63 6.42 -3.01
CA LEU A 11 7.64 5.09 -2.42
C LEU A 11 6.25 4.63 -2.05
N ASP A 12 5.39 5.57 -1.65
CA ASP A 12 4.02 5.20 -1.34
C ASP A 12 3.32 4.67 -2.58
N VAL A 13 3.55 5.32 -3.73
CA VAL A 13 2.97 4.85 -4.98
C VAL A 13 3.55 3.49 -5.35
N ILE A 14 4.85 3.33 -5.17
CA ILE A 14 5.52 2.08 -5.50
C ILE A 14 4.98 0.95 -4.64
N LEU A 15 4.86 1.20 -3.34
CA LEU A 15 4.33 0.18 -2.44
C LEU A 15 2.90 -0.18 -2.79
N PHE A 16 2.11 0.84 -3.13
CA PHE A 16 0.73 0.61 -3.48
C PHE A 16 0.62 -0.26 -4.72
N ASN A 17 1.36 0.10 -5.75
CA ASN A 17 1.33 -0.67 -7.00
C ASN A 17 1.89 -2.07 -6.79
N TYR A 18 2.93 -2.19 -5.99
CA TYR A 18 3.51 -3.48 -5.70
C TYR A 18 2.48 -4.38 -5.01
N GLY A 19 1.78 -3.82 -4.02
CA GLY A 19 0.75 -4.58 -3.34
C GLY A 19 -0.35 -5.02 -4.27
N ARG A 20 -0.78 -4.14 -5.16
CA ARG A 20 -1.80 -4.48 -6.14
C ARG A 20 -1.32 -5.60 -7.06
N CYS A 21 -0.07 -5.52 -7.46
CA CYS A 21 0.50 -6.52 -8.34
C CYS A 21 0.49 -7.89 -7.65
N LEU A 22 0.90 -7.91 -6.40
CA LEU A 22 0.90 -9.15 -5.63
C LEU A 22 -0.51 -9.70 -5.48
N TYR A 23 -1.47 -8.81 -5.29
CA TYR A 23 -2.85 -9.23 -5.17
C TYR A 23 -3.32 -9.92 -6.46
N ARG A 24 -2.94 -9.36 -7.59
CA ARG A 24 -3.31 -9.94 -8.87
C ARG A 24 -2.64 -11.29 -9.09
N MET A 25 -1.49 -11.49 -8.47
CA MET A 25 -0.77 -12.76 -8.56
C MET A 25 -1.26 -13.75 -7.51
N ASP A 26 -2.34 -13.41 -6.84
CA ASP A 26 -2.93 -14.27 -5.82
C ASP A 26 -2.00 -14.43 -4.62
N ARG A 27 -1.16 -13.44 -4.40
CA ARG A 27 -0.28 -13.42 -3.24
C ARG A 27 -0.83 -12.43 -2.23
N LYS A 28 -1.99 -12.76 -1.68
CA LYS A 28 -2.71 -11.83 -0.84
C LYS A 28 -1.98 -11.51 0.44
N GLY A 29 -1.30 -12.48 1.01
CA GLY A 29 -0.52 -12.23 2.21
C GLY A 29 0.58 -11.22 1.99
N ASP A 30 1.29 -11.37 0.89
CA ASP A 30 2.36 -10.44 0.56
C ASP A 30 1.78 -9.07 0.20
N ALA A 31 0.67 -9.06 -0.51
CA ALA A 31 0.03 -7.81 -0.88
C ALA A 31 -0.35 -7.03 0.38
N ARG A 32 -0.92 -7.72 1.35
CA ARG A 32 -1.32 -7.07 2.59
C ARG A 32 -0.11 -6.48 3.30
N LYS A 33 1.01 -7.18 3.27
CA LYS A 33 2.21 -6.68 3.89
C LYS A 33 2.64 -5.36 3.27
N ARG A 34 2.57 -5.29 1.94
CA ARG A 34 2.98 -4.07 1.25
C ARG A 34 2.05 -2.91 1.59
N PHE A 35 0.75 -3.18 1.62
CA PHE A 35 -0.20 -2.14 1.97
C PHE A 35 -0.02 -1.68 3.41
N ASN A 36 0.23 -2.62 4.31
CA ASN A 36 0.46 -2.27 5.71
C ASN A 36 1.75 -1.46 5.86
N GLN A 37 2.76 -1.82 5.10
CA GLN A 37 4.01 -1.07 5.12
C GLN A 37 3.77 0.37 4.67
N LEU A 38 2.97 0.55 3.63
CA LEU A 38 2.65 1.87 3.15
C LEU A 38 1.96 2.68 4.25
N ILE A 39 0.98 2.09 4.88
CA ILE A 39 0.24 2.77 5.93
C ILE A 39 1.16 3.12 7.09
N ASP A 40 2.06 2.23 7.42
CA ASP A 40 2.94 2.42 8.56
C ASP A 40 3.99 3.48 8.29
N GLU A 41 4.55 3.48 7.09
CA GLU A 41 5.62 4.41 6.75
C GLU A 41 5.12 5.71 6.16
N PHE A 42 3.97 5.67 5.53
CA PHE A 42 3.42 6.85 4.89
C PHE A 42 1.97 7.06 5.31
N PRO A 43 1.75 7.25 6.62
CA PRO A 43 0.37 7.39 7.11
C PRO A 43 -0.34 8.62 6.58
N GLU A 44 0.41 9.62 6.15
CA GLU A 44 -0.17 10.84 5.62
C GLU A 44 -0.32 10.82 4.11
N SER A 45 0.08 9.72 3.49
CA SER A 45 -0.06 9.60 2.05
C SER A 45 -1.52 9.55 1.65
N GLN A 46 -1.82 10.09 0.49
CA GLN A 46 -3.18 10.02 -0.03
C GLN A 46 -3.58 8.58 -0.30
N LEU A 47 -2.61 7.70 -0.47
CA LEU A 47 -2.86 6.30 -0.71
C LEU A 47 -3.05 5.50 0.58
N ALA A 48 -2.68 6.09 1.71
CA ALA A 48 -2.77 5.37 2.98
C ALA A 48 -4.18 4.87 3.27
N PRO A 49 -5.23 5.72 3.18
CA PRO A 49 -6.58 5.24 3.44
C PRO A 49 -7.02 4.18 2.45
N GLU A 50 -6.62 4.35 1.20
CA GLU A 50 -6.94 3.36 0.18
C GLU A 50 -6.25 2.03 0.48
N ALA A 51 -4.97 2.11 0.83
CA ALA A 51 -4.21 0.91 1.17
C ALA A 51 -4.82 0.23 2.39
N LYS A 52 -5.27 1.03 3.34
CA LYS A 52 -5.87 0.46 4.54
C LYS A 52 -7.14 -0.32 4.20
N ARG A 53 -7.96 0.23 3.33
CA ARG A 53 -9.19 -0.45 2.93
C ARG A 53 -8.86 -1.78 2.25
N ILE A 54 -7.89 -1.75 1.35
CA ILE A 54 -7.52 -2.96 0.65
C ILE A 54 -6.92 -3.99 1.61
N ALA A 55 -6.06 -3.51 2.50
CA ALA A 55 -5.43 -4.41 3.47
C ALA A 55 -6.47 -5.08 4.35
N GLN A 56 -7.49 -4.33 4.75
CA GLN A 56 -8.55 -4.90 5.57
C GLN A 56 -9.36 -5.93 4.79
N ALA A 57 -9.61 -5.63 3.54
CA ALA A 57 -10.33 -6.58 2.70
C ALA A 57 -9.53 -7.86 2.52
N LEU A 58 -8.22 -7.71 2.35
CA LEU A 58 -7.35 -8.86 2.21
C LEU A 58 -7.29 -9.67 3.49
N ALA A 59 -7.28 -8.99 4.62
CA ALA A 59 -7.24 -9.68 5.90
C ALA A 59 -8.48 -10.54 6.09
N THR A 60 -9.62 -10.03 5.64
CA THR A 60 -10.86 -10.76 5.74
C THR A 60 -10.93 -11.87 4.71
N ALA A 61 -10.61 -11.55 3.48
CA ALA A 61 -10.73 -12.52 2.39
C ALA A 61 -9.65 -13.58 2.47
N GLY A 62 -8.51 -13.22 3.06
CA GLY A 62 -7.39 -14.13 3.11
C GLY A 62 -7.55 -15.24 4.12
N GLN A 63 -8.61 -15.20 4.86
CA GLN A 63 -8.83 -16.26 5.85
C GLN A 63 -9.08 -17.61 5.22
#